data_5814ee519f8ba0fc4e3892a73724e97b
#
_entry.id   5814ee519f8ba0fc4e3892a73724e97b
#
_cell.length_a   1.000
_cell.length_b   1.000
_cell.length_c   1.000
_cell.angle_alpha   90.00
_cell.angle_beta   90.00
_cell.angle_gamma   90.00
#
_symmetry.space_group_name_H-M   'P 1'
#
loop_
_entity.id
_entity.type
_entity.pdbx_description
1 polymer ?
#
loop_
_entity_poly.entity_id
_entity_poly.type
_entity_poly.pdbx_seq_one_letter_code
_entity_poly.pdbx_strand_id
1 'polypeptide(L)'
;MKRIIVALTIAVLSFTACKKKEDAKDQNIQMTEQSVLEGIDEEQTLESAGFAAAALNAEFITLEGTKTTFQHIIEQTKGHAVLIDIWATWCPDCIKAFPEAQKIHDQFPDVKYVYLSLDKTEQAWKEGIEKYNLKGEHFFLNDEKRMKGEFGKAIHLNWIPRYIILDKEGYIALYDATEKSFEQIIDTLKKVQ
;
A
#
# COMPACT_ATOMS: atom_id res chain seq x y z
N MET A 1 -57.32 -37.67 37.47
CA MET A 1 -57.36 -39.10 37.85
C MET A 1 -56.09 -39.75 37.28
N LYS A 2 -55.46 -40.47 38.18
CA LYS A 2 -54.42 -41.49 38.03
C LYS A 2 -52.98 -41.01 37.58
N ARG A 3 -52.23 -40.97 38.63
CA ARG A 3 -50.77 -41.17 38.75
C ARG A 3 -50.36 -42.52 38.21
N ILE A 4 -49.20 -42.64 37.52
CA ILE A 4 -48.33 -43.80 37.65
C ILE A 4 -46.90 -43.30 37.66
N ILE A 5 -46.24 -43.55 38.76
CA ILE A 5 -44.78 -43.50 39.01
C ILE A 5 -44.25 -44.87 38.71
N VAL A 6 -43.19 -44.96 37.95
CA VAL A 6 -42.34 -46.15 37.99
C VAL A 6 -40.87 -45.66 38.10
N ALA A 7 -40.33 -45.97 39.25
CA ALA A 7 -38.93 -45.91 39.58
C ALA A 7 -38.26 -47.25 39.31
N LEU A 8 -36.94 -47.24 39.34
CA LEU A 8 -35.95 -48.31 39.47
C LEU A 8 -35.06 -48.42 38.22
N THR A 9 -33.79 -48.57 38.26
CA THR A 9 -32.81 -48.92 39.34
C THR A 9 -31.40 -48.51 38.88
N ILE A 10 -30.61 -48.20 39.86
CA ILE A 10 -29.15 -47.97 39.85
C ILE A 10 -28.42 -49.26 39.41
N ALA A 11 -27.44 -49.14 38.54
CA ALA A 11 -26.33 -50.10 38.45
C ALA A 11 -25.00 -49.34 38.39
N VAL A 12 -24.37 -49.26 39.53
CA VAL A 12 -22.98 -48.85 39.71
C VAL A 12 -22.09 -50.04 39.33
N LEU A 13 -21.25 -49.84 38.36
CA LEU A 13 -20.11 -50.76 38.12
C LEU A 13 -18.82 -49.90 38.08
N SER A 14 -18.16 -49.96 39.21
CA SER A 14 -16.78 -49.55 39.40
C SER A 14 -15.85 -50.46 38.61
N PHE A 15 -15.00 -49.90 37.73
CA PHE A 15 -13.79 -50.56 37.33
C PHE A 15 -12.59 -49.64 37.53
N THR A 16 -11.71 -50.15 38.32
CA THR A 16 -10.44 -49.69 38.81
C THR A 16 -9.42 -49.30 37.71
N ALA A 17 -8.62 -48.35 38.07
CA ALA A 17 -7.44 -47.82 37.42
C ALA A 17 -6.54 -48.84 36.69
N CYS A 18 -6.07 -48.45 35.53
CA CYS A 18 -4.68 -48.75 35.15
C CYS A 18 -4.07 -47.52 34.46
N LYS A 19 -3.02 -47.04 35.07
CA LYS A 19 -2.14 -45.97 34.69
C LYS A 19 -1.28 -46.46 33.50
N LYS A 20 -1.37 -45.83 32.33
CA LYS A 20 -0.28 -45.88 31.35
C LYS A 20 -0.14 -44.44 30.78
N LYS A 21 0.99 -43.87 31.08
CA LYS A 21 1.58 -42.73 30.39
C LYS A 21 2.00 -43.24 29.03
N GLU A 22 1.50 -42.60 27.97
CA GLU A 22 2.22 -42.46 26.69
C GLU A 22 1.50 -41.45 25.80
N ASP A 23 2.29 -40.43 25.42
CA ASP A 23 2.24 -39.65 24.20
C ASP A 23 1.06 -38.69 23.95
N ALA A 24 1.24 -37.50 24.50
CA ALA A 24 0.77 -36.27 23.90
C ALA A 24 1.61 -35.98 22.64
N LYS A 25 1.19 -36.54 21.50
CA LYS A 25 1.61 -36.09 20.16
C LYS A 25 0.55 -36.52 19.17
N ASP A 26 0.05 -35.56 18.41
CA ASP A 26 -0.89 -35.64 17.28
C ASP A 26 -2.33 -35.24 17.58
N GLN A 27 -2.52 -33.99 17.97
CA GLN A 27 -3.72 -33.23 17.65
C GLN A 27 -3.35 -31.78 17.38
N ASN A 28 -2.53 -31.57 16.40
CA ASN A 28 -2.41 -30.26 15.79
C ASN A 28 -1.69 -30.44 14.45
N ILE A 29 -2.41 -30.61 13.38
CA ILE A 29 -2.08 -30.27 11.99
C ILE A 29 -3.25 -30.79 11.13
N GLN A 30 -4.36 -30.10 11.16
CA GLN A 30 -5.28 -29.97 10.04
C GLN A 30 -5.91 -28.57 10.11
N MET A 31 -5.07 -27.55 10.18
CA MET A 31 -5.42 -26.27 9.61
C MET A 31 -5.17 -26.44 8.11
N THR A 32 -6.25 -26.59 7.38
CA THR A 32 -6.23 -26.75 5.93
C THR A 32 -5.52 -25.54 5.32
N GLU A 33 -4.64 -25.76 4.34
CA GLU A 33 -3.98 -24.72 3.52
C GLU A 33 -4.94 -23.64 3.02
N GLN A 34 -6.23 -23.90 3.01
CA GLN A 34 -7.29 -23.01 2.59
C GLN A 34 -7.61 -21.92 3.63
N SER A 35 -7.39 -22.15 4.94
CA SER A 35 -7.58 -21.14 6.00
C SER A 35 -6.37 -20.21 6.18
N VAL A 36 -5.23 -20.55 5.58
CA VAL A 36 -4.03 -19.70 5.57
C VAL A 36 -4.08 -18.70 4.40
N LEU A 37 -4.83 -19.02 3.33
CA LEU A 37 -4.96 -18.14 2.16
C LEU A 37 -6.08 -17.09 2.30
N GLU A 38 -7.02 -17.25 3.24
CA GLU A 38 -8.13 -16.31 3.47
C GLU A 38 -7.82 -15.21 4.50
N GLY A 39 -6.60 -15.12 5.01
CA GLY A 39 -6.18 -14.19 6.06
C GLY A 39 -4.86 -13.48 5.79
N ILE A 40 -4.41 -13.41 4.53
CA ILE A 40 -3.34 -12.47 4.16
C ILE A 40 -4.05 -11.13 3.95
N ASP A 41 -4.09 -10.30 5.00
CA ASP A 41 -4.58 -8.95 4.93
C ASP A 41 -3.87 -8.23 3.77
N GLU A 42 -4.64 -7.47 2.97
CA GLU A 42 -4.08 -6.62 1.88
C GLU A 42 -2.97 -5.71 2.40
N GLU A 43 -3.04 -5.28 3.67
CA GLU A 43 -2.02 -4.53 4.39
C GLU A 43 -0.68 -5.28 4.47
N GLN A 44 -0.67 -6.62 4.73
CA GLN A 44 0.56 -7.42 4.75
C GLN A 44 1.19 -7.57 3.36
N THR A 45 0.39 -7.59 2.29
CA THR A 45 0.92 -7.67 0.92
C THR A 45 1.60 -6.37 0.49
N LEU A 46 1.12 -5.21 0.94
CA LEU A 46 1.73 -3.92 0.63
C LEU A 46 2.96 -3.62 1.49
N GLU A 47 3.00 -4.05 2.76
CA GLU A 47 4.25 -4.04 3.54
C GLU A 47 5.31 -4.94 2.88
N SER A 48 4.91 -6.08 2.33
CA SER A 48 5.80 -6.95 1.56
C SER A 48 6.25 -6.32 0.23
N ALA A 49 5.51 -5.32 -0.29
CA ALA A 49 5.88 -4.53 -1.47
C ALA A 49 6.94 -3.44 -1.17
N GLY A 50 7.29 -3.20 0.09
CA GLY A 50 8.41 -2.35 0.51
C GLY A 50 8.04 -0.99 1.09
N PHE A 51 6.74 -0.69 1.32
CA PHE A 51 6.33 0.51 2.05
C PHE A 51 6.00 0.18 3.50
N ALA A 52 6.44 1.04 4.44
CA ALA A 52 6.06 0.93 5.84
C ALA A 52 4.58 1.31 6.05
N ALA A 53 3.92 0.68 7.04
CA ALA A 53 2.53 0.98 7.39
C ALA A 53 2.26 2.48 7.62
N ALA A 54 3.21 3.20 8.20
CA ALA A 54 3.09 4.66 8.39
C ALA A 54 3.02 5.44 7.06
N ALA A 55 3.64 4.94 5.98
CA ALA A 55 3.49 5.52 4.66
C ALA A 55 2.13 5.17 4.05
N LEU A 56 1.73 3.89 4.13
CA LEU A 56 0.48 3.38 3.57
C LEU A 56 -0.74 4.07 4.17
N ASN A 57 -0.73 4.34 5.48
CA ASN A 57 -1.82 5.01 6.20
C ASN A 57 -1.82 6.55 6.06
N ALA A 58 -0.85 7.13 5.35
CA ALA A 58 -0.81 8.58 5.17
C ALA A 58 -2.03 9.08 4.39
N GLU A 59 -2.64 10.18 4.89
CA GLU A 59 -3.85 10.75 4.31
C GLU A 59 -3.50 11.74 3.18
N PHE A 60 -4.20 11.60 2.08
CA PHE A 60 -4.16 12.47 0.91
C PHE A 60 -5.54 13.02 0.58
N ILE A 61 -5.59 14.13 -0.14
CA ILE A 61 -6.80 14.75 -0.65
C ILE A 61 -6.83 14.61 -2.17
N THR A 62 -7.95 14.16 -2.73
CA THR A 62 -8.18 14.08 -4.18
C THR A 62 -8.55 15.44 -4.76
N LEU A 63 -8.60 15.57 -6.09
CA LEU A 63 -9.02 16.80 -6.77
C LEU A 63 -10.45 17.22 -6.40
N GLU A 64 -11.31 16.25 -6.09
CA GLU A 64 -12.70 16.45 -5.65
C GLU A 64 -12.79 16.87 -4.16
N GLY A 65 -11.65 16.90 -3.44
CA GLY A 65 -11.60 17.26 -2.02
C GLY A 65 -11.95 16.10 -1.07
N THR A 66 -11.97 14.85 -1.56
CA THR A 66 -12.19 13.67 -0.72
C THR A 66 -10.88 13.16 -0.12
N LYS A 67 -10.96 12.56 1.06
CA LYS A 67 -9.83 11.94 1.72
C LYS A 67 -9.60 10.53 1.21
N THR A 68 -8.34 10.16 1.02
CA THR A 68 -7.88 8.83 0.65
C THR A 68 -6.59 8.51 1.38
N THR A 69 -6.12 7.27 1.34
CA THR A 69 -4.83 6.86 1.88
C THR A 69 -3.85 6.53 0.77
N PHE A 70 -2.55 6.56 1.06
CA PHE A 70 -1.54 6.14 0.10
C PHE A 70 -1.71 4.67 -0.30
N GLN A 71 -2.11 3.81 0.64
CA GLN A 71 -2.49 2.43 0.37
C GLN A 71 -3.56 2.35 -0.72
N HIS A 72 -4.67 3.06 -0.55
CA HIS A 72 -5.77 3.04 -1.51
C HIS A 72 -5.35 3.58 -2.89
N ILE A 73 -4.50 4.62 -2.94
CA ILE A 73 -3.92 5.13 -4.19
C ILE A 73 -3.16 4.02 -4.93
N ILE A 74 -2.30 3.27 -4.23
CA ILE A 74 -1.54 2.16 -4.84
C ILE A 74 -2.47 1.02 -5.28
N GLU A 75 -3.46 0.65 -4.47
CA GLU A 75 -4.43 -0.40 -4.79
C GLU A 75 -5.18 -0.14 -6.09
N GLN A 76 -5.58 1.11 -6.33
CA GLN A 76 -6.27 1.51 -7.55
C GLN A 76 -5.41 1.43 -8.82
N THR A 77 -4.10 1.34 -8.69
CA THR A 77 -3.17 1.24 -9.82
C THR A 77 -2.74 -0.19 -10.13
N LYS A 78 -3.13 -1.20 -9.31
CA LYS A 78 -2.79 -2.62 -9.55
C LYS A 78 -3.12 -3.07 -10.98
N GLY A 79 -2.25 -3.87 -11.56
CA GLY A 79 -2.33 -4.32 -12.95
C GLY A 79 -1.63 -3.40 -13.95
N HIS A 80 -1.13 -2.25 -13.50
CA HIS A 80 -0.33 -1.31 -14.30
C HIS A 80 1.02 -1.04 -13.65
N ALA A 81 2.05 -0.80 -14.45
CA ALA A 81 3.24 -0.14 -13.94
C ALA A 81 2.91 1.31 -13.56
N VAL A 82 3.51 1.80 -12.49
CA VAL A 82 3.20 3.13 -11.93
C VAL A 82 4.47 3.97 -11.83
N LEU A 83 4.43 5.22 -12.26
CA LEU A 83 5.41 6.22 -11.91
C LEU A 83 4.80 7.21 -10.93
N ILE A 84 5.27 7.19 -9.70
CA ILE A 84 4.91 8.16 -8.66
C ILE A 84 5.91 9.32 -8.72
N ASP A 85 5.40 10.55 -8.85
CA ASP A 85 6.18 11.81 -8.80
C ASP A 85 5.79 12.61 -7.56
N ILE A 86 6.72 12.74 -6.62
CA ILE A 86 6.54 13.55 -5.40
C ILE A 86 7.14 14.92 -5.65
N TRP A 87 6.30 15.94 -5.65
CA TRP A 87 6.64 17.28 -6.12
C TRP A 87 5.98 18.41 -5.32
N ALA A 88 6.27 19.66 -5.67
CA ALA A 88 5.57 20.83 -5.20
C ALA A 88 5.79 22.03 -6.14
N THR A 89 4.86 22.99 -6.16
CA THR A 89 4.96 24.24 -6.96
C THR A 89 6.13 25.14 -6.55
N TRP A 90 6.56 25.06 -5.31
CA TRP A 90 7.69 25.81 -4.77
C TRP A 90 9.06 25.14 -5.00
N CYS A 91 9.09 23.97 -5.64
CA CYS A 91 10.30 23.20 -5.90
C CYS A 91 10.88 23.54 -7.30
N PRO A 92 11.98 24.27 -7.41
CA PRO A 92 12.54 24.66 -8.71
C PRO A 92 13.01 23.48 -9.53
N ASP A 93 13.57 22.45 -8.90
CA ASP A 93 14.07 21.26 -9.60
C ASP A 93 12.93 20.40 -10.13
N CYS A 94 11.77 20.35 -9.42
CA CYS A 94 10.57 19.70 -9.94
C CYS A 94 10.09 20.39 -11.23
N ILE A 95 10.01 21.73 -11.21
CA ILE A 95 9.56 22.53 -12.36
C ILE A 95 10.50 22.33 -13.57
N LYS A 96 11.81 22.30 -13.34
CA LYS A 96 12.80 22.02 -14.39
C LYS A 96 12.70 20.60 -14.95
N ALA A 97 12.28 19.64 -14.14
CA ALA A 97 12.17 18.24 -14.50
C ALA A 97 10.92 17.92 -15.36
N PHE A 98 9.83 18.69 -15.25
CA PHE A 98 8.57 18.40 -15.95
C PHE A 98 8.68 18.19 -17.45
N PRO A 99 9.46 18.97 -18.24
CA PRO A 99 9.59 18.72 -19.67
C PRO A 99 10.17 17.34 -20.01
N GLU A 100 11.08 16.81 -19.19
CA GLU A 100 11.66 15.49 -19.39
C GLU A 100 10.69 14.40 -18.90
N ALA A 101 10.03 14.61 -17.75
CA ALA A 101 8.99 13.73 -17.26
C ALA A 101 7.82 13.60 -18.26
N GLN A 102 7.46 14.68 -18.98
CA GLN A 102 6.44 14.64 -20.01
C GLN A 102 6.86 13.77 -21.21
N LYS A 103 8.14 13.79 -21.61
CA LYS A 103 8.63 12.89 -22.67
C LYS A 103 8.53 11.42 -22.26
N ILE A 104 8.80 11.12 -20.99
CA ILE A 104 8.60 9.78 -20.45
C ILE A 104 7.13 9.39 -20.51
N HIS A 105 6.24 10.27 -20.11
CA HIS A 105 4.80 10.06 -20.20
C HIS A 105 4.35 9.74 -21.64
N ASP A 106 4.86 10.49 -22.61
CA ASP A 106 4.55 10.28 -24.04
C ASP A 106 5.14 8.97 -24.57
N GLN A 107 6.29 8.53 -24.05
CA GLN A 107 6.96 7.27 -24.42
C GLN A 107 6.30 6.03 -23.82
N PHE A 108 5.68 6.15 -22.64
CA PHE A 108 5.10 5.03 -21.88
C PHE A 108 3.60 5.29 -21.56
N PRO A 109 2.71 5.32 -22.56
CA PRO A 109 1.31 5.72 -22.38
C PRO A 109 0.50 4.74 -21.53
N ASP A 110 0.94 3.48 -21.37
CA ASP A 110 0.24 2.45 -20.58
C ASP A 110 0.63 2.48 -19.09
N VAL A 111 1.63 3.29 -18.72
CA VAL A 111 2.05 3.52 -17.33
C VAL A 111 1.06 4.47 -16.65
N LYS A 112 0.71 4.19 -15.40
CA LYS A 112 -0.04 5.11 -14.56
C LYS A 112 0.88 6.15 -13.95
N TYR A 113 0.50 7.42 -14.08
CA TYR A 113 1.25 8.55 -13.52
C TYR A 113 0.52 9.10 -12.32
N VAL A 114 1.13 9.00 -11.15
CA VAL A 114 0.60 9.44 -9.86
C VAL A 114 1.44 10.58 -9.32
N TYR A 115 0.83 11.75 -9.13
CA TYR A 115 1.50 12.94 -8.60
C TYR A 115 1.09 13.18 -7.15
N LEU A 116 2.07 13.16 -6.24
CA LEU A 116 1.89 13.43 -4.81
C LEU A 116 2.43 14.82 -4.49
N SER A 117 1.55 15.78 -4.23
CA SER A 117 1.96 17.15 -3.95
C SER A 117 2.28 17.38 -2.48
N LEU A 118 3.38 18.07 -2.23
CA LEU A 118 3.80 18.60 -0.93
C LEU A 118 3.58 20.10 -0.83
N ASP A 119 2.64 20.67 -1.58
CA ASP A 119 2.32 22.07 -1.55
C ASP A 119 1.78 22.52 -0.18
N LYS A 120 1.81 23.82 0.06
CA LYS A 120 1.33 24.38 1.33
C LYS A 120 -0.19 24.48 1.39
N THR A 121 -0.84 24.59 0.24
CA THR A 121 -2.28 24.73 0.12
C THR A 121 -2.79 23.94 -1.09
N GLU A 122 -4.02 23.45 -0.99
CA GLU A 122 -4.70 22.82 -2.13
C GLU A 122 -4.83 23.77 -3.33
N GLN A 123 -5.00 25.08 -3.07
CA GLN A 123 -5.09 26.06 -4.15
C GLN A 123 -3.79 26.10 -4.96
N ALA A 124 -2.61 26.22 -4.31
CA ALA A 124 -1.32 26.24 -4.99
C ALA A 124 -1.08 24.96 -5.77
N TRP A 125 -1.45 23.81 -5.21
CA TRP A 125 -1.41 22.51 -5.88
C TRP A 125 -2.25 22.48 -7.15
N LYS A 126 -3.53 22.85 -7.07
CA LYS A 126 -4.47 22.86 -8.23
C LYS A 126 -4.00 23.82 -9.32
N GLU A 127 -3.59 25.02 -8.94
CA GLU A 127 -3.01 26.02 -9.87
C GLU A 127 -1.72 25.48 -10.54
N GLY A 128 -0.89 24.74 -9.79
CA GLY A 128 0.33 24.12 -10.31
C GLY A 128 0.04 23.04 -11.35
N ILE A 129 -0.93 22.18 -11.13
CA ILE A 129 -1.35 21.15 -12.09
C ILE A 129 -1.73 21.80 -13.44
N GLU A 130 -2.58 22.82 -13.38
CA GLU A 130 -3.01 23.55 -14.58
C GLU A 130 -1.85 24.28 -15.27
N LYS A 131 -1.06 25.01 -14.49
CA LYS A 131 0.07 25.83 -14.99
C LYS A 131 1.11 25.00 -15.71
N TYR A 132 1.41 23.81 -15.20
CA TYR A 132 2.45 22.94 -15.76
C TYR A 132 1.87 21.83 -16.65
N ASN A 133 0.53 21.82 -16.86
CA ASN A 133 -0.20 20.84 -17.67
C ASN A 133 0.17 19.40 -17.33
N LEU A 134 0.21 19.08 -16.03
CA LEU A 134 0.54 17.76 -15.54
C LEU A 134 -0.60 16.78 -15.79
N LYS A 135 -0.32 15.69 -16.50
CA LYS A 135 -1.32 14.68 -16.87
C LYS A 135 -1.15 13.43 -16.02
N GLY A 136 -2.19 13.03 -15.30
CA GLY A 136 -2.17 11.84 -14.44
C GLY A 136 -3.16 11.95 -13.31
N GLU A 137 -2.98 11.13 -12.29
CA GLU A 137 -3.76 11.15 -11.05
C GLU A 137 -3.06 12.03 -10.03
N HIS A 138 -3.81 12.91 -9.37
CA HIS A 138 -3.24 13.95 -8.52
C HIS A 138 -3.76 13.86 -7.10
N PHE A 139 -2.83 13.92 -6.14
CA PHE A 139 -3.15 13.84 -4.72
C PHE A 139 -2.34 14.88 -3.93
N PHE A 140 -2.97 15.50 -2.96
CA PHE A 140 -2.36 16.49 -2.08
C PHE A 140 -2.12 15.86 -0.70
N LEU A 141 -0.88 15.89 -0.19
CA LEU A 141 -0.56 15.35 1.13
C LEU A 141 -1.21 16.19 2.24
N ASN A 142 -2.11 15.59 3.00
CA ASN A 142 -2.79 16.24 4.13
C ASN A 142 -1.96 16.17 5.42
N ASP A 143 -0.72 16.65 5.37
CA ASP A 143 0.18 16.74 6.52
C ASP A 143 0.96 18.05 6.45
N GLU A 144 0.73 18.97 7.39
CA GLU A 144 1.41 20.28 7.44
C GLU A 144 2.94 20.17 7.54
N LYS A 145 3.47 19.08 8.08
CA LYS A 145 4.91 18.84 8.19
C LYS A 145 5.55 18.35 6.89
N ARG A 146 4.73 17.87 5.91
CA ARG A 146 5.15 17.45 4.56
C ARG A 146 6.32 16.46 4.59
N MET A 147 7.48 16.83 4.00
CA MET A 147 8.68 15.97 4.01
C MET A 147 9.12 15.54 5.43
N LYS A 148 8.83 16.37 6.44
CA LYS A 148 9.18 16.11 7.85
C LYS A 148 8.07 15.40 8.62
N GLY A 149 6.93 15.17 8.00
CA GLY A 149 5.78 14.46 8.56
C GLY A 149 5.94 12.94 8.55
N GLU A 150 4.87 12.26 8.93
CA GLU A 150 4.90 10.80 9.03
C GLU A 150 5.15 10.13 7.68
N PHE A 151 4.46 10.58 6.61
CA PHE A 151 4.68 10.07 5.26
C PHE A 151 6.12 10.27 4.80
N GLY A 152 6.63 11.51 4.87
CA GLY A 152 7.98 11.82 4.41
C GLY A 152 9.06 11.03 5.17
N LYS A 153 8.92 10.86 6.48
CA LYS A 153 9.82 10.03 7.28
C LYS A 153 9.75 8.56 6.90
N ALA A 154 8.53 8.03 6.74
CA ALA A 154 8.29 6.63 6.43
C ALA A 154 8.86 6.20 5.08
N ILE A 155 8.93 7.12 4.11
CA ILE A 155 9.55 6.88 2.80
C ILE A 155 10.97 7.46 2.70
N HIS A 156 11.58 7.88 3.80
CA HIS A 156 12.91 8.50 3.81
C HIS A 156 13.07 9.66 2.81
N LEU A 157 12.02 10.51 2.70
CA LEU A 157 11.98 11.60 1.75
C LEU A 157 12.91 12.75 2.22
N ASN A 158 14.00 12.93 1.51
CA ASN A 158 15.01 13.95 1.81
C ASN A 158 15.17 14.99 0.69
N TRP A 159 14.60 14.74 -0.47
CA TRP A 159 14.65 15.57 -1.68
C TRP A 159 13.41 15.41 -2.54
N ILE A 160 13.04 16.45 -3.28
CA ILE A 160 12.06 16.41 -4.39
C ILE A 160 12.64 17.15 -5.61
N PRO A 161 12.31 16.73 -6.86
CA PRO A 161 11.36 15.65 -7.15
C PRO A 161 11.91 14.29 -6.71
N ARG A 162 11.02 13.43 -6.22
CA ARG A 162 11.31 12.05 -5.97
C ARG A 162 10.42 11.18 -6.84
N TYR A 163 11.04 10.28 -7.62
CA TYR A 163 10.33 9.32 -8.44
C TYR A 163 10.42 7.93 -7.82
N ILE A 164 9.27 7.24 -7.76
CA ILE A 164 9.16 5.85 -7.34
C ILE A 164 8.46 5.10 -8.46
N ILE A 165 8.98 3.93 -8.86
CA ILE A 165 8.33 3.06 -9.85
C ILE A 165 7.84 1.81 -9.16
N LEU A 166 6.57 1.48 -9.38
CA LEU A 166 5.97 0.21 -9.01
C LEU A 166 5.74 -0.64 -10.25
N ASP A 167 5.91 -1.96 -10.11
CA ASP A 167 5.51 -2.92 -11.13
C ASP A 167 3.98 -3.15 -11.12
N LYS A 168 3.49 -4.04 -11.97
CA LYS A 168 2.06 -4.36 -12.10
C LYS A 168 1.47 -5.03 -10.87
N GLU A 169 2.29 -5.69 -10.08
CA GLU A 169 1.95 -6.33 -8.81
C GLU A 169 1.93 -5.34 -7.64
N GLY A 170 2.49 -4.13 -7.83
CA GLY A 170 2.62 -3.08 -6.83
C GLY A 170 3.93 -3.12 -6.06
N TYR A 171 4.90 -3.95 -6.43
CA TYR A 171 6.23 -3.97 -5.82
C TYR A 171 7.09 -2.81 -6.30
N ILE A 172 7.95 -2.31 -5.42
CA ILE A 172 8.86 -1.22 -5.74
C ILE A 172 9.97 -1.73 -6.68
N ALA A 173 9.99 -1.23 -7.91
CA ALA A 173 11.02 -1.50 -8.90
C ALA A 173 12.14 -0.44 -8.89
N LEU A 174 11.82 0.81 -8.49
CA LEU A 174 12.78 1.90 -8.31
C LEU A 174 12.26 2.83 -7.20
N TYR A 175 13.11 3.18 -6.23
CA TYR A 175 12.64 3.83 -5.00
C TYR A 175 13.03 5.31 -4.85
N ASP A 176 14.23 5.71 -5.21
CA ASP A 176 14.80 7.00 -4.85
C ASP A 176 15.37 7.80 -6.04
N ALA A 177 14.76 7.66 -7.22
CA ALA A 177 15.15 8.40 -8.39
C ALA A 177 14.82 9.90 -8.25
N THR A 178 15.61 10.74 -8.87
CA THR A 178 15.48 12.22 -8.87
C THR A 178 15.50 12.75 -10.31
N GLU A 179 15.51 14.07 -10.48
CA GLU A 179 15.68 14.74 -11.78
C GLU A 179 16.96 14.37 -12.52
N LYS A 180 17.89 13.68 -11.86
CA LYS A 180 19.16 13.21 -12.44
C LYS A 180 19.10 11.75 -12.90
N SER A 181 17.98 11.07 -12.68
CA SER A 181 17.85 9.61 -12.84
C SER A 181 16.95 9.22 -14.03
N PHE A 182 16.69 10.11 -14.99
CA PHE A 182 15.73 9.83 -16.07
C PHE A 182 16.09 8.61 -16.93
N GLU A 183 17.37 8.35 -17.20
CA GLU A 183 17.80 7.14 -17.90
C GLU A 183 17.41 5.88 -17.10
N GLN A 184 17.66 5.89 -15.78
CA GLN A 184 17.30 4.77 -14.90
C GLN A 184 15.79 4.58 -14.82
N ILE A 185 15.01 5.67 -14.78
CA ILE A 185 13.54 5.63 -14.82
C ILE A 185 13.07 4.95 -16.11
N ILE A 186 13.58 5.39 -17.28
CA ILE A 186 13.25 4.82 -18.59
C ILE A 186 13.60 3.33 -18.65
N ASP A 187 14.79 2.95 -18.20
CA ASP A 187 15.24 1.57 -18.23
C ASP A 187 14.47 0.66 -17.27
N THR A 188 14.00 1.22 -16.16
CA THR A 188 13.13 0.49 -15.22
C THR A 188 11.74 0.32 -15.83
N LEU A 189 11.13 1.36 -16.38
CA LEU A 189 9.82 1.30 -17.01
C LEU A 189 9.76 0.28 -18.15
N LYS A 190 10.80 0.19 -18.99
CA LYS A 190 10.91 -0.84 -20.05
C LYS A 190 10.85 -2.28 -19.53
N LYS A 191 11.19 -2.51 -18.25
CA LYS A 191 11.23 -3.85 -17.66
C LYS A 191 9.91 -4.25 -16.99
N VAL A 192 9.15 -3.26 -16.50
CA VAL A 192 7.98 -3.50 -15.63
C VAL A 192 6.64 -3.19 -16.28
N GLN A 193 6.61 -2.55 -17.46
CA GLN A 193 5.37 -2.24 -18.17
C GLN A 193 4.69 -3.43 -18.86
#